data_49df8981a6159ca3f9b49743cdfa7fce
#
_entry.id   49df8981a6159ca3f9b49743cdfa7fce
#
_cell.length_a   1.000
_cell.length_b   1.000
_cell.length_c   1.000
_cell.angle_alpha   90.00
_cell.angle_beta   90.00
_cell.angle_gamma   90.00
#
_symmetry.space_group_name_H-M   'P 1'
#
loop_
_entity.id
_entity.type
_entity.pdbx_description
1 polymer ?
#
loop_
_entity_poly.entity_id
_entity_poly.type
_entity_poly.pdbx_seq_one_letter_code
_entity_poly.pdbx_strand_id
1 'polypeptide(L)'
;MYFKDSKGFPSDFLWGSASAAYQVEGAWDSDGKGVSNWDKFVRIPGKTFKGTTGDKAVDHYNRYKEDVALMAEMGLKTYRFSIAWTRIYPNGNGEVDRKSTRLNS
;
A
#
# COMPACT_ATOMS: atom_id res chain seq x y z
N MET A 1 -17.43 2.34 10.59
CA MET A 1 -16.98 3.04 11.81
C MET A 1 -17.42 4.49 11.76
N TYR A 2 -17.96 4.97 12.86
CA TYR A 2 -18.49 6.33 12.95
C TYR A 2 -17.76 7.11 14.02
N PHE A 3 -17.49 8.37 13.73
CA PHE A 3 -16.85 9.28 14.67
C PHE A 3 -17.81 10.38 15.13
N LYS A 4 -19.10 10.04 15.23
CA LYS A 4 -20.14 11.00 15.61
C LYS A 4 -19.90 11.59 17.00
N ASP A 5 -19.41 10.76 17.91
CA ASP A 5 -19.19 11.16 19.29
C ASP A 5 -17.72 11.48 19.54
N SER A 6 -17.13 12.22 18.64
CA SER A 6 -15.72 12.64 18.76
C SER A 6 -15.56 13.76 19.80
N LYS A 7 -16.24 13.64 20.94
CA LYS A 7 -16.13 14.59 22.04
C LYS A 7 -14.67 14.66 22.52
N GLY A 8 -14.19 15.86 22.72
CA GLY A 8 -12.80 16.06 23.09
C GLY A 8 -11.86 16.31 21.92
N PHE A 9 -12.35 16.18 20.68
CA PHE A 9 -11.58 16.49 19.50
C PHE A 9 -12.08 17.77 18.85
N PRO A 10 -11.18 18.62 18.32
CA PRO A 10 -11.61 19.81 17.59
C PRO A 10 -12.48 19.43 16.40
N SER A 11 -13.37 20.31 15.97
CA SER A 11 -14.22 20.07 14.81
C SER A 11 -13.41 19.94 13.51
N ASP A 12 -12.21 20.53 13.47
CA ASP A 12 -11.29 20.45 12.32
C ASP A 12 -10.27 19.32 12.46
N PHE A 13 -10.45 18.43 13.42
CA PHE A 13 -9.56 17.29 13.60
C PHE A 13 -9.59 16.38 12.36
N LEU A 14 -8.42 16.02 11.85
CA LEU A 14 -8.31 15.20 10.65
C LEU A 14 -8.29 13.72 10.98
N TRP A 15 -9.41 13.07 10.75
CA TRP A 15 -9.50 11.61 10.87
C TRP A 15 -8.88 10.96 9.64
N GLY A 16 -8.07 9.94 9.85
CA GLY A 16 -7.36 9.32 8.75
C GLY A 16 -6.99 7.87 9.00
N SER A 17 -6.28 7.31 8.04
CA SER A 17 -5.78 5.94 8.12
C SER A 17 -4.38 5.87 7.49
N ALA A 18 -3.75 4.72 7.64
CA ALA A 18 -2.43 4.47 7.08
C ALA A 18 -2.34 3.06 6.53
N SER A 19 -1.52 2.88 5.52
CA SER A 19 -1.20 1.57 4.99
C SER A 19 0.27 1.49 4.64
N ALA A 20 0.73 0.27 4.34
CA ALA A 20 2.10 0.04 3.88
C ALA A 20 2.05 -0.73 2.57
N ALA A 21 2.85 -0.33 1.60
CA ALA A 21 2.78 -0.86 0.24
C ALA A 21 2.81 -2.39 0.21
N TYR A 22 3.79 -3.03 0.82
CA TYR A 22 3.90 -4.48 0.78
C TYR A 22 2.67 -5.18 1.37
N GLN A 23 2.08 -4.60 2.42
CA GLN A 23 0.99 -5.24 3.15
C GLN A 23 -0.33 -5.22 2.38
N VAL A 24 -0.52 -4.31 1.44
CA VAL A 24 -1.81 -4.12 0.79
C VAL A 24 -1.78 -4.25 -0.73
N GLU A 25 -0.68 -3.92 -1.39
CA GLU A 25 -0.68 -3.76 -2.85
C GLU A 25 -0.82 -5.05 -3.62
N GLY A 26 -0.14 -6.11 -3.22
CA GLY A 26 -0.06 -7.30 -4.06
C GLY A 26 0.72 -7.00 -5.33
N ALA A 27 0.38 -7.69 -6.42
CA ALA A 27 0.99 -7.48 -7.74
C ALA A 27 2.52 -7.39 -7.66
N TRP A 28 3.14 -8.31 -6.95
CA TRP A 28 4.54 -8.22 -6.53
C TRP A 28 5.53 -8.21 -7.69
N ASP A 29 5.14 -8.74 -8.83
CA ASP A 29 5.98 -8.83 -10.03
C ASP A 29 5.32 -8.18 -11.26
N SER A 30 4.27 -7.40 -11.06
CA SER A 30 3.51 -6.81 -12.15
C SER A 30 4.12 -5.49 -12.62
N ASP A 31 3.91 -5.16 -13.90
CA ASP A 31 4.30 -3.89 -14.50
C ASP A 31 5.79 -3.57 -14.31
N GLY A 32 6.64 -4.59 -14.34
CA GLY A 32 8.08 -4.41 -14.25
C GLY A 32 8.63 -4.18 -12.86
N LYS A 33 7.80 -4.36 -11.82
CA LYS A 33 8.27 -4.21 -10.45
C LYS A 33 9.42 -5.15 -10.16
N GLY A 34 10.52 -4.62 -9.59
CA GLY A 34 11.62 -5.43 -9.10
C GLY A 34 11.27 -6.12 -7.77
N VAL A 35 12.07 -7.12 -7.42
CA VAL A 35 11.90 -7.85 -6.17
C VAL A 35 12.38 -7.01 -5.00
N SER A 36 11.55 -6.85 -3.97
CA SER A 36 11.91 -6.13 -2.76
C SER A 36 12.51 -7.07 -1.72
N ASN A 37 13.06 -6.49 -0.65
CA ASN A 37 13.57 -7.29 0.45
C ASN A 37 12.44 -8.10 1.13
N TRP A 38 11.23 -7.58 1.20
CA TRP A 38 10.08 -8.32 1.73
C TRP A 38 9.69 -9.49 0.85
N ASP A 39 9.74 -9.32 -0.49
CA ASP A 39 9.47 -10.42 -1.42
C ASP A 39 10.43 -11.59 -1.19
N LYS A 40 11.70 -11.28 -0.94
CA LYS A 40 12.69 -12.32 -0.64
C LYS A 40 12.51 -12.92 0.74
N PHE A 41 12.25 -12.07 1.74
CA PHE A 41 12.12 -12.51 3.14
C PHE A 41 10.98 -13.52 3.31
N VAL A 42 9.81 -13.22 2.73
CA VAL A 42 8.63 -14.10 2.91
C VAL A 42 8.81 -15.47 2.26
N ARG A 43 9.75 -15.60 1.33
CA ARG A 43 10.04 -16.86 0.65
C ARG A 43 11.05 -17.74 1.39
N ILE A 44 11.66 -17.22 2.45
CA ILE A 44 12.57 -18.02 3.30
C ILE A 44 11.71 -18.95 4.16
N PRO A 45 11.92 -20.27 4.12
CA PRO A 45 11.13 -21.20 4.92
C PRO A 45 11.15 -20.85 6.41
N GLY A 46 9.98 -20.84 7.03
CA GLY A 46 9.84 -20.61 8.47
C GLY A 46 9.86 -19.15 8.90
N LYS A 47 9.98 -18.20 7.99
CA LYS A 47 10.03 -16.78 8.34
C LYS A 47 8.66 -16.11 8.42
N THR A 48 7.65 -16.71 7.81
CA THR A 48 6.27 -16.20 7.90
C THR A 48 5.35 -17.30 8.40
N PHE A 49 4.21 -16.90 8.96
CA PHE A 49 3.22 -17.84 9.47
C PHE A 49 2.66 -18.66 8.30
N LYS A 50 2.86 -19.99 8.38
CA LYS A 50 2.39 -20.94 7.36
C LYS A 50 2.83 -20.59 5.93
N GLY A 51 3.97 -19.95 5.78
CA GLY A 51 4.48 -19.59 4.46
C GLY A 51 3.71 -18.49 3.76
N THR A 52 2.98 -17.65 4.48
CA THR A 52 2.20 -16.57 3.90
C THR A 52 3.07 -15.53 3.21
N THR A 53 2.53 -14.91 2.17
CA THR A 53 3.23 -13.87 1.40
C THR A 53 2.30 -12.70 1.14
N GLY A 54 2.88 -11.58 0.72
CA GLY A 54 2.12 -10.41 0.27
C GLY A 54 1.91 -10.36 -1.24
N ASP A 55 2.03 -11.49 -1.93
CA ASP A 55 1.97 -11.53 -3.39
C ASP A 55 0.68 -10.96 -3.95
N LYS A 56 -0.42 -11.19 -3.29
CA LYS A 56 -1.71 -10.62 -3.68
C LYS A 56 -2.26 -9.66 -2.63
N ALA A 57 -2.17 -10.02 -1.36
CA ALA A 57 -2.74 -9.27 -0.24
C ALA A 57 -4.19 -8.87 -0.54
N VAL A 58 -4.56 -7.60 -0.36
CA VAL A 58 -5.89 -7.12 -0.73
C VAL A 58 -5.93 -6.52 -2.13
N ASP A 59 -4.87 -6.71 -2.88
CA ASP A 59 -4.76 -6.32 -4.29
C ASP A 59 -4.96 -4.80 -4.51
N HIS A 60 -4.45 -4.00 -3.60
CA HIS A 60 -4.59 -2.54 -3.66
C HIS A 60 -3.98 -1.97 -4.94
N TYR A 61 -2.91 -2.55 -5.45
CA TYR A 61 -2.28 -2.07 -6.67
C TYR A 61 -3.27 -1.99 -7.83
N ASN A 62 -4.13 -2.98 -7.96
CA ASN A 62 -5.14 -3.01 -9.02
C ASN A 62 -6.46 -2.35 -8.61
N ARG A 63 -6.72 -2.23 -7.31
CA ARG A 63 -8.00 -1.75 -6.76
C ARG A 63 -7.92 -0.39 -6.10
N TYR A 64 -6.81 0.33 -6.27
CA TYR A 64 -6.58 1.56 -5.52
C TYR A 64 -7.70 2.60 -5.71
N LYS A 65 -8.31 2.68 -6.89
CA LYS A 65 -9.40 3.63 -7.13
C LYS A 65 -10.62 3.33 -6.27
N GLU A 66 -10.99 2.06 -6.17
CA GLU A 66 -12.11 1.63 -5.33
C GLU A 66 -11.79 1.87 -3.85
N ASP A 67 -10.57 1.51 -3.45
CA ASP A 67 -10.14 1.63 -2.05
C ASP A 67 -10.13 3.08 -1.60
N VAL A 68 -9.59 3.98 -2.42
CA VAL A 68 -9.56 5.41 -2.11
C VAL A 68 -10.97 6.00 -2.08
N ALA A 69 -11.84 5.57 -3.00
CA ALA A 69 -13.23 6.01 -3.01
C ALA A 69 -13.96 5.59 -1.73
N LEU A 70 -13.71 4.37 -1.25
CA LEU A 70 -14.29 3.90 0.00
C LEU A 70 -13.79 4.72 1.20
N MET A 71 -12.51 5.05 1.23
CA MET A 71 -11.96 5.90 2.29
C MET A 71 -12.62 7.28 2.29
N ALA A 72 -12.82 7.86 1.12
CA ALA A 72 -13.49 9.15 1.00
C ALA A 72 -14.94 9.07 1.47
N GLU A 73 -15.63 8.00 1.13
CA GLU A 73 -17.01 7.77 1.56
C GLU A 73 -17.11 7.63 3.07
N MET A 74 -16.10 7.06 3.72
CA MET A 74 -16.04 6.95 5.18
C MET A 74 -15.77 8.29 5.86
N GLY A 75 -15.47 9.33 5.10
CA GLY A 75 -15.20 10.65 5.65
C GLY A 75 -13.77 10.86 6.12
N LEU A 76 -12.84 10.00 5.74
CA LEU A 76 -11.42 10.17 6.09
C LEU A 76 -10.85 11.38 5.36
N LYS A 77 -10.11 12.21 6.09
CA LYS A 77 -9.53 13.45 5.56
C LYS A 77 -8.04 13.35 5.30
N THR A 78 -7.40 12.32 5.80
CA THR A 78 -5.96 12.12 5.62
C THR A 78 -5.66 10.64 5.44
N TYR A 79 -4.64 10.35 4.64
CA TYR A 79 -4.22 8.99 4.36
C TYR A 79 -2.70 8.95 4.22
N ARG A 80 -2.05 8.12 5.04
CA ARG A 80 -0.61 7.90 4.96
C ARG A 80 -0.35 6.57 4.27
N PHE A 81 0.55 6.56 3.31
CA PHE A 81 0.92 5.35 2.58
C PHE A 81 2.42 5.36 2.31
N SER A 82 2.95 4.18 2.01
CA SER A 82 4.34 4.06 1.57
C SER A 82 4.38 3.80 0.06
N ILE A 83 5.50 4.14 -0.54
CA ILE A 83 5.73 3.93 -1.97
C ILE A 83 6.71 2.78 -2.11
N ALA A 84 6.33 1.78 -2.93
CA ALA A 84 7.19 0.63 -3.18
C ALA A 84 8.36 1.06 -4.08
N TRP A 85 9.57 1.12 -3.49
CA TRP A 85 10.76 1.58 -4.19
C TRP A 85 11.03 0.80 -5.48
N THR A 86 10.85 -0.52 -5.44
CA THR A 86 11.13 -1.38 -6.59
C THR A 86 10.12 -1.28 -7.72
N ARG A 87 9.01 -0.57 -7.53
CA ARG A 87 8.13 -0.21 -8.64
C ARG A 87 8.69 0.97 -9.42
N ILE A 88 9.33 1.91 -8.71
CA ILE A 88 9.91 3.11 -9.32
C ILE A 88 11.27 2.79 -9.92
N TYR A 89 12.10 2.09 -9.16
CA TYR A 89 13.43 1.66 -9.57
C TYR A 89 13.52 0.13 -9.49
N PRO A 90 13.11 -0.58 -10.55
CA PRO A 90 13.07 -2.06 -10.52
C PRO A 90 14.38 -2.72 -10.11
N ASN A 91 15.50 -2.11 -10.43
CA ASN A 91 16.83 -2.62 -10.10
C ASN A 91 17.47 -1.94 -8.89
N GLY A 92 16.67 -1.19 -8.12
CA GLY A 92 17.14 -0.46 -6.95
C GLY A 92 17.73 0.92 -7.27
N ASN A 93 18.15 1.15 -8.49
CA ASN A 93 18.66 2.42 -9.00
C ASN A 93 18.53 2.44 -10.53
N GLY A 94 18.97 3.52 -11.18
CA GLY A 94 18.96 3.64 -12.63
C GLY A 94 17.69 4.27 -13.17
N GLU A 95 17.06 3.64 -14.17
CA GLU A 95 15.89 4.20 -14.83
C GLU A 95 14.63 4.08 -13.99
N VAL A 96 13.85 5.15 -13.98
CA VAL A 96 12.54 5.19 -13.32
C VAL A 96 11.51 4.47 -14.19
N ASP A 97 10.69 3.60 -13.56
CA ASP A 97 9.53 3.00 -14.20
C ASP A 97 8.37 3.99 -14.13
N ARG A 98 8.14 4.71 -15.21
CA ARG A 98 7.15 5.79 -15.25
C ARG A 98 5.72 5.29 -15.08
N LYS A 99 5.42 4.10 -15.58
CA LYS A 99 4.07 3.55 -15.48
C LYS A 99 3.70 3.26 -14.03
N SER A 100 4.55 2.53 -13.35
CA SER A 100 4.32 2.18 -11.94
C SER A 100 4.37 3.42 -11.04
N THR A 101 5.25 4.36 -11.34
CA THR A 101 5.34 5.62 -10.59
C THR A 101 4.03 6.38 -10.65
N ARG A 102 3.41 6.45 -11.82
CA ARG A 102 2.12 7.13 -11.99
C ARG A 102 1.02 6.49 -11.14
N LEU A 103 0.99 5.16 -11.11
CA LEU A 103 -0.01 4.44 -10.35
C LEU A 103 0.20 4.55 -8.84
N ASN A 104 1.45 4.71 -8.43
CA ASN A 104 1.84 4.67 -7.03
C ASN A 104 1.89 6.06 -6.38
N SER A 105 1.59 7.11 -7.09
CA SER A 105 1.66 8.48 -6.56
C SER A 105 0.30 9.13 -6.33
#